data_1bccb0dcc4d2be4eb000a41e3387b03a
#
_entry.id   1bccb0dcc4d2be4eb000a41e3387b03a
#
_cell.length_a   1.000
_cell.length_b   1.000
_cell.length_c   1.000
_cell.angle_alpha   90.00
_cell.angle_beta   90.00
_cell.angle_gamma   90.00
#
_symmetry.space_group_name_H-M   'P 1'
#
loop_
_entity.id
_entity.type
_entity.pdbx_description
1 polymer ?
#
loop_
_entity_poly.entity_id
_entity_poly.type
_entity_poly.pdbx_seq_one_letter_code
_entity_poly.pdbx_strand_id
1 'polypeptide(L)'
;VLNHREALNNMLNNKIKRGYKNLETIVHTDQGMVYSSVSFNNIFDSFKVTRSMSRAGTPTDNPVIESKNGWIKKEMYIDFDINNYNTVQEFIDDIVWDNNNYRPSFALQYKNPVEYRTQLGFK
;
A
#
# COMPACT_ATOMS: atom_id res chain seq x y z
N VAL A 1 -4.06 -12.39 10.26
CA VAL A 1 -3.63 -11.71 9.03
C VAL A 1 -4.86 -11.28 8.27
N LEU A 2 -5.00 -9.97 7.98
CA LEU A 2 -6.10 -9.44 7.17
C LEU A 2 -6.04 -10.04 5.77
N ASN A 3 -7.18 -10.49 5.26
CA ASN A 3 -7.26 -10.87 3.85
C ASN A 3 -7.29 -9.61 2.97
N HIS A 4 -7.04 -9.76 1.67
CA HIS A 4 -6.95 -8.64 0.71
C HIS A 4 -8.22 -7.76 0.69
N ARG A 5 -9.38 -8.37 0.90
CA ARG A 5 -10.67 -7.67 0.96
C ARG A 5 -10.80 -6.80 2.20
N GLU A 6 -10.41 -7.31 3.35
CA GLU A 6 -10.40 -6.55 4.61
C GLU A 6 -9.40 -5.41 4.56
N ALA A 7 -8.20 -5.65 4.01
CA ALA A 7 -7.18 -4.63 3.83
C ALA A 7 -7.69 -3.47 2.95
N LEU A 8 -8.33 -3.78 1.82
CA LEU A 8 -8.93 -2.76 0.94
C LEU A 8 -10.03 -1.98 1.64
N ASN A 9 -10.96 -2.65 2.33
CA ASN A 9 -12.02 -1.99 3.10
C ASN A 9 -11.44 -1.05 4.16
N ASN A 10 -10.45 -1.48 4.91
CA ASN A 10 -9.81 -0.67 5.95
C ASN A 10 -9.12 0.55 5.35
N MET A 11 -8.41 0.38 4.24
CA MET A 11 -7.77 1.48 3.53
C MET A 11 -8.79 2.54 3.08
N LEU A 12 -9.89 2.13 2.45
CA LEU A 12 -10.92 3.03 1.94
C LEU A 12 -11.70 3.73 3.08
N ASN A 13 -12.00 3.02 4.16
CA ASN A 13 -12.63 3.61 5.34
C ASN A 13 -11.71 4.61 6.04
N ASN A 14 -10.41 4.33 6.13
CA ASN A 14 -9.43 5.27 6.68
C ASN A 14 -9.31 6.54 5.83
N LYS A 15 -9.39 6.42 4.51
CA LYS A 15 -9.46 7.57 3.59
C LYS A 15 -10.65 8.47 3.95
N ILE A 16 -11.83 7.89 4.18
CA ILE A 16 -13.04 8.63 4.55
C ILE A 16 -12.87 9.31 5.91
N LYS A 17 -12.38 8.59 6.91
CA LYS A 17 -12.12 9.12 8.27
C LYS A 17 -11.17 10.31 8.26
N ARG A 18 -10.22 10.34 7.33
CA ARG A 18 -9.27 11.45 7.15
C ARG A 18 -9.84 12.64 6.37
N GLY A 19 -11.11 12.62 6.00
CA GLY A 19 -11.78 13.71 5.28
C GLY A 19 -11.63 13.69 3.76
N TYR A 20 -11.08 12.61 3.19
CA TYR A 20 -10.87 12.48 1.73
C TYR A 20 -11.98 11.72 1.00
N LYS A 21 -13.20 11.72 1.55
CA LYS A 21 -14.36 11.01 0.98
C LYS A 21 -14.61 11.35 -0.50
N ASN A 22 -14.49 12.62 -0.85
CA ASN A 22 -14.78 13.11 -2.21
C ASN A 22 -13.59 13.04 -3.17
N LEU A 23 -12.40 12.70 -2.68
CA LEU A 23 -11.22 12.55 -3.51
C LEU A 23 -11.35 11.27 -4.36
N GLU A 24 -11.26 11.41 -5.67
CA GLU A 24 -11.20 10.26 -6.57
C GLU A 24 -9.97 9.39 -6.23
N THR A 25 -10.18 8.09 -6.20
CA THR A 25 -9.13 7.14 -5.88
C THR A 25 -9.05 6.08 -6.95
N ILE A 26 -7.87 5.85 -7.49
CA ILE A 26 -7.62 4.74 -8.39
C ILE A 26 -6.97 3.60 -7.59
N VAL A 27 -7.57 2.41 -7.66
CA VAL A 27 -6.97 1.18 -7.13
C VAL A 27 -6.51 0.33 -8.30
N HIS A 28 -5.20 0.24 -8.47
CA HIS A 28 -4.56 -0.55 -9.50
C HIS A 28 -4.10 -1.90 -8.94
N THR A 29 -4.47 -3.00 -9.62
CA THR A 29 -4.07 -4.36 -9.25
C THR A 29 -3.61 -5.13 -10.48
N ASP A 30 -2.97 -6.28 -10.27
CA ASP A 30 -2.83 -7.29 -11.31
C ASP A 30 -4.15 -8.05 -11.52
N GLN A 31 -4.14 -9.04 -12.44
CA GLN A 31 -5.29 -9.91 -12.72
C GLN A 31 -5.29 -11.19 -11.86
N GLY A 32 -4.64 -11.20 -10.70
CA GLY A 32 -4.66 -12.33 -9.78
C GLY A 32 -6.10 -12.75 -9.41
N MET A 33 -6.31 -14.06 -9.16
CA MET A 33 -7.65 -14.63 -8.88
C MET A 33 -8.37 -13.90 -7.73
N VAL A 34 -7.64 -13.44 -6.72
CA VAL A 34 -8.21 -12.70 -5.59
C VAL A 34 -8.84 -11.38 -6.07
N TYR A 35 -8.10 -10.63 -6.88
CA TYR A 35 -8.50 -9.32 -7.38
C TYR A 35 -9.58 -9.40 -8.46
N SER A 36 -9.70 -10.54 -9.13
CA SER A 36 -10.74 -10.82 -10.14
C SER A 36 -12.03 -11.36 -9.52
N SER A 37 -12.04 -11.69 -8.23
CA SER A 37 -13.20 -12.28 -7.56
C SER A 37 -14.35 -11.28 -7.42
N VAL A 38 -15.59 -11.79 -7.52
CA VAL A 38 -16.81 -10.98 -7.34
C VAL A 38 -16.82 -10.30 -5.97
N SER A 39 -16.42 -11.02 -4.92
CA SER A 39 -16.41 -10.48 -3.57
C SER A 39 -15.44 -9.32 -3.36
N PHE A 40 -14.31 -9.31 -4.08
CA PHE A 40 -13.38 -8.20 -4.08
C PHE A 40 -13.92 -7.02 -4.87
N ASN A 41 -14.55 -7.27 -6.01
CA ASN A 41 -15.12 -6.26 -6.87
C ASN A 41 -16.29 -5.50 -6.23
N ASN A 42 -17.15 -6.18 -5.48
CA ASN A 42 -18.29 -5.57 -4.80
C ASN A 42 -17.89 -4.47 -3.79
N ILE A 43 -16.64 -4.44 -3.34
CA ILE A 43 -16.15 -3.38 -2.45
C ILE A 43 -16.18 -2.02 -3.17
N PHE A 44 -15.83 -2.00 -4.45
CA PHE A 44 -15.76 -0.75 -5.22
C PHE A 44 -17.12 -0.07 -5.38
N ASP A 45 -18.22 -0.83 -5.37
CA ASP A 45 -19.58 -0.29 -5.48
C ASP A 45 -19.96 0.59 -4.28
N SER A 46 -19.32 0.34 -3.12
CA SER A 46 -19.57 1.08 -1.88
C SER A 46 -18.72 2.35 -1.72
N PHE A 47 -17.76 2.56 -2.60
CA PHE A 47 -16.80 3.66 -2.50
C PHE A 47 -16.62 4.36 -3.85
N LYS A 48 -16.29 5.65 -3.82
CA LYS A 48 -15.90 6.39 -5.02
C LYS A 48 -14.47 6.01 -5.44
N VAL A 49 -14.33 4.91 -6.15
CA VAL A 49 -13.06 4.33 -6.57
C VAL A 49 -13.12 3.91 -8.02
N THR A 50 -12.10 4.28 -8.77
CA THR A 50 -11.88 3.78 -10.13
C THR A 50 -10.94 2.59 -10.07
N ARG A 51 -11.37 1.46 -10.62
CA ARG A 51 -10.54 0.27 -10.73
C ARG A 51 -9.70 0.30 -11.99
N SER A 52 -8.42 -0.02 -11.84
CA SER A 52 -7.48 -0.21 -12.93
C SER A 52 -6.78 -1.57 -12.76
N MET A 53 -6.49 -2.25 -13.86
CA MET A 53 -5.83 -3.56 -13.84
C MET A 53 -4.70 -3.62 -14.84
N SER A 54 -3.58 -4.22 -14.44
CA SER A 54 -2.50 -4.60 -15.33
C SER A 54 -2.99 -5.59 -16.38
N ARG A 55 -2.38 -5.61 -17.55
CA ARG A 55 -2.58 -6.68 -18.54
C ARG A 55 -2.05 -7.99 -18.00
N ALA A 56 -2.68 -9.10 -18.38
CA ALA A 56 -2.24 -10.42 -17.95
C ALA A 56 -0.78 -10.69 -18.39
N GLY A 57 0.05 -11.15 -17.44
CA GLY A 57 1.46 -11.48 -17.72
C GLY A 57 2.35 -10.28 -18.05
N THR A 58 1.95 -9.04 -17.72
CA THR A 58 2.71 -7.84 -18.01
C THR A 58 3.12 -7.12 -16.72
N PRO A 59 4.23 -7.54 -16.06
CA PRO A 59 4.73 -6.90 -14.83
C PRO A 59 5.01 -5.42 -14.98
N THR A 60 5.44 -5.01 -16.17
CA THR A 60 5.75 -3.61 -16.50
C THR A 60 4.55 -2.65 -16.37
N ASP A 61 3.33 -3.16 -16.27
CA ASP A 61 2.15 -2.32 -16.05
C ASP A 61 1.99 -1.89 -14.57
N ASN A 62 2.76 -2.50 -13.65
CA ASN A 62 2.73 -2.15 -12.22
C ASN A 62 4.14 -2.05 -11.60
N PRO A 63 5.08 -1.31 -12.22
CA PRO A 63 6.49 -1.31 -11.83
C PRO A 63 6.74 -0.70 -10.45
N VAL A 64 5.89 0.25 -10.04
CA VAL A 64 6.08 0.96 -8.76
C VAL A 64 5.89 0.02 -7.57
N ILE A 65 4.81 -0.76 -7.56
CA ILE A 65 4.55 -1.68 -6.44
C ILE A 65 5.51 -2.86 -6.45
N GLU A 66 5.89 -3.36 -7.63
CA GLU A 66 6.87 -4.44 -7.75
C GLU A 66 8.25 -4.01 -7.24
N SER A 67 8.72 -2.84 -7.66
CA SER A 67 9.96 -2.25 -7.16
C SER A 67 9.90 -2.06 -5.64
N LYS A 68 8.81 -1.49 -5.12
CA LYS A 68 8.64 -1.25 -3.69
C LYS A 68 8.62 -2.55 -2.88
N ASN A 69 7.91 -3.57 -3.36
CA ASN A 69 7.86 -4.88 -2.71
C ASN A 69 9.22 -5.58 -2.70
N GLY A 70 9.96 -5.51 -3.80
CA GLY A 70 11.31 -6.06 -3.89
C GLY A 70 12.26 -5.40 -2.90
N TRP A 71 12.15 -4.08 -2.79
CA TRP A 71 12.96 -3.29 -1.90
C TRP A 71 12.64 -3.53 -0.42
N ILE A 72 11.37 -3.52 -0.03
CA ILE A 72 10.93 -3.83 1.34
C ILE A 72 11.39 -5.22 1.75
N LYS A 73 11.23 -6.23 0.88
CA LYS A 73 11.71 -7.60 1.17
C LYS A 73 13.21 -7.63 1.44
N LYS A 74 14.01 -6.90 0.66
CA LYS A 74 15.45 -6.85 0.87
C LYS A 74 15.81 -6.24 2.23
N GLU A 75 15.14 -5.17 2.61
CA GLU A 75 15.36 -4.49 3.90
C GLU A 75 14.95 -5.32 5.09
N MET A 76 13.86 -6.08 4.97
CA MET A 76 13.43 -7.03 6.00
C MET A 76 14.56 -8.01 6.42
N TYR A 77 15.47 -8.34 5.49
CA TYR A 77 16.59 -9.24 5.78
C TYR A 77 17.88 -8.53 6.18
N ILE A 78 18.02 -7.23 5.87
CA ILE A 78 19.28 -6.49 6.09
C ILE A 78 19.18 -5.66 7.36
N ASP A 79 18.13 -4.89 7.51
CA ASP A 79 17.99 -3.86 8.53
C ASP A 79 17.15 -4.32 9.73
N PHE A 80 16.32 -5.36 9.56
CA PHE A 80 15.44 -5.87 10.58
C PHE A 80 15.69 -7.36 10.84
N ASP A 81 15.72 -7.75 12.10
CA ASP A 81 15.80 -9.16 12.51
C ASP A 81 14.47 -9.59 13.14
N ILE A 82 13.77 -10.50 12.48
CA ILE A 82 12.49 -11.02 12.94
C ILE A 82 12.55 -11.65 14.34
N ASN A 83 13.73 -12.14 14.75
CA ASN A 83 13.92 -12.74 16.08
C ASN A 83 13.81 -11.72 17.22
N ASN A 84 13.91 -10.44 16.92
CA ASN A 84 13.76 -9.37 17.91
C ASN A 84 12.31 -8.99 18.19
N TYR A 85 11.34 -9.64 17.53
CA TYR A 85 9.91 -9.33 17.64
C TYR A 85 9.12 -10.51 18.22
N ASN A 86 8.09 -10.21 19.01
CA ASN A 86 7.24 -11.24 19.58
C ASN A 86 6.23 -11.79 18.56
N THR A 87 5.84 -10.97 17.59
CA THR A 87 4.87 -11.34 16.55
C THR A 87 5.30 -10.84 15.17
N VAL A 88 4.86 -11.53 14.13
CA VAL A 88 5.05 -11.09 12.74
C VAL A 88 4.38 -9.73 12.49
N GLN A 89 3.28 -9.44 13.19
CA GLN A 89 2.59 -8.17 13.04
C GLN A 89 3.44 -7.01 13.55
N GLU A 90 4.03 -7.13 14.74
CA GLU A 90 4.96 -6.12 15.28
C GLU A 90 6.13 -5.87 14.33
N PHE A 91 6.72 -6.92 13.79
CA PHE A 91 7.80 -6.85 12.81
C PHE A 91 7.40 -6.07 11.56
N ILE A 92 6.22 -6.36 10.98
CA ILE A 92 5.72 -5.66 9.79
C ILE A 92 5.38 -4.20 10.10
N ASP A 93 4.75 -3.94 11.24
CA ASP A 93 4.35 -2.58 11.64
C ASP A 93 5.57 -1.68 11.81
N ASP A 94 6.66 -2.19 12.36
CA ASP A 94 7.90 -1.45 12.53
C ASP A 94 8.56 -1.11 11.18
N ILE A 95 8.64 -2.08 10.27
CA ILE A 95 9.13 -1.86 8.90
C ILE A 95 8.29 -0.81 8.17
N VAL A 96 6.97 -0.91 8.27
CA VAL A 96 6.05 0.05 7.63
C VAL A 96 6.22 1.45 8.24
N TRP A 97 6.39 1.52 9.57
CA TRP A 97 6.61 2.77 10.26
C TRP A 97 7.94 3.42 9.82
N ASP A 98 9.03 2.66 9.81
CA ASP A 98 10.35 3.13 9.38
C ASP A 98 10.32 3.66 7.94
N ASN A 99 9.75 2.88 7.03
CA ASN A 99 9.59 3.28 5.63
C ASN A 99 8.80 4.57 5.44
N ASN A 100 7.76 4.80 6.25
CA ASN A 100 6.89 5.96 6.11
C ASN A 100 7.44 7.21 6.80
N ASN A 101 8.14 7.07 7.92
CA ASN A 101 8.49 8.18 8.79
C ASN A 101 9.98 8.48 8.86
N TYR A 102 10.84 7.54 8.50
CA TYR A 102 12.28 7.68 8.68
C TYR A 102 13.06 7.62 7.37
N ARG A 103 12.72 6.71 6.48
CA ARG A 103 13.52 6.42 5.31
C ARG A 103 13.35 7.45 4.19
N PRO A 104 14.44 8.14 3.78
CA PRO A 104 14.37 9.08 2.68
C PRO A 104 14.26 8.35 1.33
N SER A 105 13.51 8.91 0.40
CA SER A 105 13.40 8.40 -0.97
C SER A 105 13.88 9.43 -1.98
N PHE A 106 14.74 9.01 -2.90
CA PHE A 106 15.21 9.88 -3.99
C PHE A 106 14.03 10.45 -4.81
N ALA A 107 13.05 9.61 -5.13
CA ALA A 107 11.85 10.01 -5.88
C ALA A 107 10.98 11.03 -5.14
N LEU A 108 11.13 11.15 -3.83
CA LEU A 108 10.42 12.10 -2.97
C LEU A 108 11.31 13.27 -2.54
N GLN A 109 12.31 13.62 -3.34
CA GLN A 109 13.27 14.69 -3.04
C GLN A 109 14.02 14.47 -1.72
N TYR A 110 14.44 13.24 -1.45
CA TYR A 110 15.11 12.78 -0.21
C TYR A 110 14.28 12.95 1.07
N LYS A 111 12.96 13.12 0.93
CA LYS A 111 12.03 13.12 2.07
C LYS A 111 11.47 11.72 2.30
N ASN A 112 11.04 11.45 3.53
CA ASN A 112 10.22 10.28 3.78
C ASN A 112 8.78 10.49 3.25
N PRO A 113 8.00 9.42 3.05
CA PRO A 113 6.64 9.51 2.52
C PRO A 113 5.69 10.42 3.31
N VAL A 114 5.80 10.42 4.65
CA VAL A 114 4.94 11.26 5.51
C VAL A 114 5.29 12.74 5.35
N GLU A 115 6.57 13.10 5.36
CA GLU A 115 7.02 14.47 5.12
C GLU A 115 6.58 14.98 3.75
N TYR A 116 6.80 14.18 2.71
CA TYR A 116 6.41 14.55 1.35
C TYR A 116 4.91 14.75 1.20
N ARG A 117 4.10 13.81 1.74
CA ARG A 117 2.65 13.92 1.76
C ARG A 117 2.18 15.19 2.48
N THR A 118 2.77 15.48 3.64
CA THR A 118 2.43 16.67 4.45
C THR A 118 2.75 17.96 3.70
N GLN A 119 3.88 18.00 2.99
CA GLN A 119 4.26 19.14 2.14
C GLN A 119 3.25 19.39 1.02
N LEU A 120 2.64 18.33 0.48
CA LEU A 120 1.59 18.44 -0.53
C LEU A 120 0.22 18.84 0.05
N GLY A 121 0.12 19.09 1.35
CA GLY A 121 -1.11 19.50 2.03
C GLY A 121 -2.03 18.36 2.46
N PHE A 122 -1.61 17.12 2.35
CA PHE A 122 -2.36 15.96 2.86
C PHE A 122 -2.00 15.67 4.32
N LYS A 123 -3.04 15.49 5.14
CA LYS A 123 -2.92 15.14 6.58
C LYS A 123 -2.83 13.63 6.79
#